data_2c0e4a93d1fecdb720128509dbabad81
#
_entry.id   2c0e4a93d1fecdb720128509dbabad81
#
_cell.length_a   1.000
_cell.length_b   1.000
_cell.length_c   1.000
_cell.angle_alpha   90.00
_cell.angle_beta   90.00
_cell.angle_gamma   90.00
#
_symmetry.space_group_name_H-M   'P 1'
#
loop_
_entity.id
_entity.type
_entity.pdbx_description
1 polymer ?
#
loop_
_entity_poly.entity_id
_entity_poly.type
_entity_poly.pdbx_seq_one_letter_code
_entity_poly.pdbx_strand_id
1 'polypeptide(L)'
;DINPQKKIHALVIPKGKYIDLDDFSLNASSEEMVGLLKGINIVAKKLGISTEVGKGYRALANVNEHGGQEVPHLHFHLFGGETVGKMVE
;
A
#
# COMPACT_ATOMS: atom_id res chain seq x y z
N ASP A 1 -5.59 23.03 10.30
CA ASP A 1 -6.09 22.69 10.66
C ASP A 1 -5.88 22.26 11.65
N ILE A 2 -6.24 22.35 11.84
CA ILE A 2 -6.20 21.97 12.86
C ILE A 2 -6.42 20.66 13.12
N ASN A 3 -6.56 19.89 12.25
CA ASN A 3 -6.78 18.51 12.43
C ASN A 3 -5.57 17.74 12.02
N PRO A 4 -4.56 17.64 12.87
CA PRO A 4 -3.34 16.93 12.53
C PRO A 4 -3.59 15.42 12.43
N GLN A 5 -4.76 14.95 12.84
CA GLN A 5 -5.09 13.54 12.75
C GLN A 5 -5.75 13.17 11.44
N LYS A 6 -5.66 14.05 10.47
CA LYS A 6 -6.30 13.80 9.20
C LYS A 6 -5.88 12.46 8.62
N LYS A 7 -6.85 11.68 8.18
CA LYS A 7 -6.60 10.37 7.61
C LYS A 7 -5.80 10.51 6.32
N ILE A 8 -4.84 9.64 6.15
CA ILE A 8 -4.01 9.59 4.95
C ILE A 8 -4.33 8.32 4.19
N HIS A 9 -4.51 8.44 2.89
CA HIS A 9 -4.74 7.31 2.01
C HIS A 9 -3.93 7.53 0.75
N ALA A 10 -2.98 6.64 0.49
CA ALA A 10 -2.14 6.74 -0.69
C ALA A 10 -2.12 5.42 -1.44
N LEU A 11 -1.78 5.47 -2.70
CA LEU A 11 -1.65 4.29 -3.55
C LEU A 11 -0.22 4.14 -3.99
N VAL A 12 0.28 2.91 -3.96
CA VAL A 12 1.61 2.58 -4.47
C VAL A 12 1.44 1.53 -5.54
N ILE A 13 1.97 1.81 -6.72
CA ILE A 13 1.77 0.99 -7.92
C ILE A 13 3.13 0.62 -8.47
N PRO A 14 3.37 -0.67 -8.84
CA PRO A 14 4.62 -1.03 -9.48
C PRO A 14 4.70 -0.43 -10.88
N LYS A 15 5.91 -0.23 -11.38
CA LYS A 15 6.09 0.34 -12.71
C LYS A 15 5.62 -0.59 -13.81
N GLY A 16 5.80 -1.89 -13.64
CA GLY A 16 5.36 -2.84 -14.63
C GLY A 16 3.86 -3.05 -14.56
N LYS A 17 3.32 -3.67 -15.58
CA LYS A 17 1.90 -3.91 -15.64
C LYS A 17 1.59 -5.29 -15.10
N TYR A 18 1.10 -5.34 -13.90
CA TYR A 18 0.71 -6.60 -13.25
C TYR A 18 -0.75 -6.46 -12.80
N ILE A 19 -1.50 -7.52 -12.99
CA ILE A 19 -2.93 -7.49 -12.70
C ILE A 19 -3.21 -7.47 -11.22
N ASP A 20 -2.49 -8.28 -10.47
CA ASP A 20 -2.72 -8.41 -9.03
C ASP A 20 -1.44 -8.91 -8.35
N LEU A 21 -1.54 -9.12 -7.06
CA LEU A 21 -0.38 -9.54 -6.27
C LEU A 21 0.12 -10.92 -6.69
N ASP A 22 -0.78 -11.83 -7.06
CA ASP A 22 -0.37 -13.15 -7.51
C ASP A 22 0.40 -13.07 -8.82
N ASP A 23 -0.11 -12.27 -9.77
CA ASP A 23 0.58 -12.06 -11.03
C ASP A 23 1.98 -11.49 -10.80
N PHE A 24 2.07 -10.50 -9.92
CA PHE A 24 3.34 -9.86 -9.61
C PHE A 24 4.32 -10.84 -8.95
N SER A 25 3.85 -11.60 -7.97
CA SER A 25 4.75 -12.51 -7.26
C SER A 25 5.20 -13.68 -8.12
N LEU A 26 4.42 -14.04 -9.14
CA LEU A 26 4.80 -15.12 -10.02
C LEU A 26 5.69 -14.67 -11.17
N ASN A 27 5.52 -13.46 -11.64
CA ASN A 27 6.12 -13.03 -12.89
C ASN A 27 7.07 -11.84 -12.82
N ALA A 28 7.09 -11.10 -11.74
CA ALA A 28 7.97 -9.95 -11.63
C ALA A 28 9.40 -10.40 -11.32
N SER A 29 10.37 -9.57 -11.67
CA SER A 29 11.75 -9.83 -11.35
C SER A 29 12.01 -9.55 -9.88
N SER A 30 13.13 -10.07 -9.37
CA SER A 30 13.53 -9.78 -8.00
C SER A 30 13.72 -8.28 -7.80
N GLU A 31 14.27 -7.60 -8.79
CA GLU A 31 14.47 -6.15 -8.71
C GLU A 31 13.14 -5.42 -8.58
N GLU A 32 12.15 -5.86 -9.33
CA GLU A 32 10.83 -5.24 -9.25
C GLU A 32 10.18 -5.46 -7.89
N MET A 33 10.36 -6.65 -7.34
CA MET A 33 9.81 -6.96 -6.02
C MET A 33 10.45 -6.10 -4.94
N VAL A 34 11.77 -5.99 -4.97
CA VAL A 34 12.48 -5.15 -4.01
C VAL A 34 12.07 -3.70 -4.19
N GLY A 35 11.96 -3.26 -5.43
CA GLY A 35 11.58 -1.88 -5.72
C GLY A 35 10.20 -1.53 -5.18
N LEU A 36 9.25 -2.45 -5.31
CA LEU A 36 7.91 -2.19 -4.81
C LEU A 36 7.91 -2.07 -3.28
N LEU A 37 8.56 -3.00 -2.60
CA LEU A 37 8.59 -2.96 -1.14
C LEU A 37 9.32 -1.73 -0.60
N LYS A 38 10.45 -1.41 -1.20
CA LYS A 38 11.18 -0.21 -0.79
C LYS A 38 10.37 1.05 -1.12
N GLY A 39 9.64 1.03 -2.23
CA GLY A 39 8.80 2.14 -2.61
C GLY A 39 7.70 2.40 -1.62
N ILE A 40 7.11 1.35 -1.07
CA ILE A 40 6.08 1.50 -0.04
C ILE A 40 6.65 2.25 1.15
N ASN A 41 7.85 1.88 1.60
CA ASN A 41 8.47 2.55 2.74
C ASN A 41 8.81 4.01 2.41
N ILE A 42 9.30 4.27 1.20
CA ILE A 42 9.64 5.62 0.80
C ILE A 42 8.42 6.53 0.82
N VAL A 43 7.30 6.03 0.29
CA VAL A 43 6.06 6.81 0.27
C VAL A 43 5.57 7.03 1.70
N ALA A 44 5.59 5.97 2.52
CA ALA A 44 5.14 6.09 3.90
C ALA A 44 5.98 7.11 4.68
N LYS A 45 7.29 7.10 4.42
CA LYS A 45 8.17 8.05 5.10
C LYS A 45 7.88 9.48 4.65
N LYS A 46 7.68 9.69 3.36
CA LYS A 46 7.37 11.03 2.86
C LYS A 46 6.04 11.55 3.40
N LEU A 47 5.09 10.67 3.65
CA LEU A 47 3.80 11.06 4.20
C LEU A 47 3.81 11.16 5.72
N GLY A 48 4.93 10.82 6.35
CA GLY A 48 5.07 10.94 7.80
C GLY A 48 4.37 9.85 8.58
N ILE A 49 4.12 8.68 7.95
CA ILE A 49 3.39 7.60 8.61
C ILE A 49 4.21 6.33 8.84
N SER A 50 5.46 6.29 8.38
CA SER A 50 6.29 5.12 8.63
C SER A 50 6.63 5.05 10.12
N THR A 51 7.13 3.89 10.55
CA THR A 51 7.49 3.73 11.97
C THR A 51 8.68 4.59 12.35
N GLU A 52 9.47 5.01 11.37
CA GLU A 52 10.63 5.85 11.64
C GLU A 52 10.26 7.29 11.98
N VAL A 53 9.23 7.82 11.32
CA VAL A 53 8.86 9.22 11.48
C VAL A 53 7.43 9.42 11.93
N GLY A 54 6.66 8.36 12.08
CA GLY A 54 5.27 8.44 12.50
C GLY A 54 4.88 7.23 13.32
N LYS A 55 3.62 6.88 13.28
CA LYS A 55 3.08 5.82 14.13
C LYS A 55 2.68 4.56 13.38
N GLY A 56 3.03 4.47 12.12
CA GLY A 56 2.73 3.27 11.36
C GLY A 56 1.50 3.44 10.47
N TYR A 57 1.23 2.41 9.70
CA TYR A 57 0.17 2.47 8.71
C TYR A 57 -0.28 1.06 8.38
N ARG A 58 -1.40 0.97 7.68
CA ARG A 58 -1.87 -0.31 7.13
C ARG A 58 -1.58 -0.33 5.64
N ALA A 59 -1.01 -1.43 5.17
CA ALA A 59 -0.76 -1.61 3.75
C ALA A 59 -1.55 -2.83 3.29
N LEU A 60 -2.32 -2.70 2.22
CA LEU A 60 -3.07 -3.83 1.72
C LEU A 60 -3.25 -3.74 0.21
N ALA A 61 -3.45 -4.90 -0.42
CA ALA A 61 -3.79 -5.01 -1.81
C ALA A 61 -4.97 -5.95 -1.92
N ASN A 62 -5.94 -5.60 -2.77
CA ASN A 62 -7.08 -6.46 -3.01
C ASN A 62 -6.75 -7.35 -4.20
N VAL A 63 -7.10 -8.62 -4.11
CA VAL A 63 -6.79 -9.59 -5.15
C VAL A 63 -8.08 -10.25 -5.63
N ASN A 64 -8.40 -10.04 -6.90
CA ASN A 64 -9.48 -10.70 -7.60
C ASN A 64 -10.84 -10.51 -6.92
N GLU A 65 -11.76 -11.39 -7.22
CA GLU A 65 -13.18 -11.24 -6.87
C GLU A 65 -13.42 -11.22 -5.36
N HIS A 66 -12.92 -12.22 -4.66
CA HIS A 66 -13.15 -12.29 -3.22
C HIS A 66 -12.38 -11.22 -2.43
N GLY A 67 -11.36 -10.65 -3.05
CA GLY A 67 -10.63 -9.55 -2.43
C GLY A 67 -11.19 -8.18 -2.76
N GLY A 68 -12.21 -8.14 -3.63
CA GLY A 68 -12.84 -6.89 -4.00
C GLY A 68 -12.03 -6.02 -4.93
N GLN A 69 -11.16 -6.63 -5.75
CA GLN A 69 -10.34 -5.86 -6.66
C GLN A 69 -11.19 -5.34 -7.81
N GLU A 70 -11.24 -4.03 -7.96
CA GLU A 70 -12.06 -3.41 -9.00
C GLU A 70 -11.26 -3.00 -10.22
N VAL A 71 -10.01 -2.60 -10.03
CA VAL A 71 -9.14 -2.17 -11.12
C VAL A 71 -8.13 -3.27 -11.36
N PRO A 72 -8.06 -3.84 -12.59
CA PRO A 72 -7.16 -4.95 -12.89
C PRO A 72 -5.70 -4.50 -13.07
N HIS A 73 -5.18 -3.84 -12.08
CA HIS A 73 -3.80 -3.38 -12.05
C HIS A 73 -3.38 -3.33 -10.58
N LEU A 74 -2.33 -4.06 -10.24
CA LEU A 74 -1.89 -4.18 -8.86
C LEU A 74 -1.63 -2.81 -8.25
N HIS A 75 -2.20 -2.59 -7.09
CA HIS A 75 -1.92 -1.39 -6.33
C HIS A 75 -2.07 -1.69 -4.84
N PHE A 76 -1.22 -1.06 -4.04
CA PHE A 76 -1.31 -1.16 -2.60
C PHE A 76 -1.91 0.12 -2.07
N HIS A 77 -2.83 -0.05 -1.12
CA HIS A 77 -3.38 1.09 -0.37
C HIS A 77 -2.58 1.24 0.91
N LEU A 78 -2.21 2.48 1.22
CA LEU A 78 -1.57 2.79 2.50
C LEU A 78 -2.51 3.70 3.27
N PHE A 79 -2.90 3.26 4.46
CA PHE A 79 -3.79 4.04 5.32
C PHE A 79 -3.05 4.43 6.58
N GLY A 80 -3.04 5.71 6.92
CA GLY A 80 -2.36 6.18 8.11
C GLY A 80 -2.90 7.52 8.57
N GLY A 81 -2.16 8.18 9.45
CA GLY A 81 -2.56 9.47 9.96
C GLY A 81 -3.48 9.38 11.17
N GLU A 82 -4.06 8.22 11.40
CA GLU A 82 -4.91 7.97 12.55
C GLU A 82 -5.03 6.47 12.72
N THR A 83 -5.51 6.04 13.84
CA THR A 83 -5.68 4.61 14.10
C THR A 83 -6.71 4.05 13.11
N VAL A 84 -6.31 3.01 12.41
CA VAL A 84 -7.20 2.33 11.46
C VAL A 84 -7.96 1.27 12.21
N GLY A 85 -9.24 1.14 11.94
CA GLY A 85 -10.06 0.17 12.64
C GLY A 85 -9.71 -1.27 12.31
N LYS A 86 -10.41 -2.19 12.92
CA LYS A 86 -10.18 -3.61 12.68
C LYS A 86 -10.56 -3.96 11.26
N MET A 87 -9.82 -4.84 10.65
CA MET A 87 -10.15 -5.31 9.33
C MET A 87 -11.18 -6.43 9.38
N VAL A 88 -11.16 -7.20 10.45
CA VAL A 88 -12.04 -8.35 10.60
C VAL A 88 -12.74 -8.26 11.92
N GLU A 89 -14.01 -8.58 11.93
CA GLU A 89 -14.79 -8.50 13.14
C GLU A 89 -14.63 -9.72 14.03
#